data_a314cd33c5d29bfa1484d58912d804fd
#
_entry.id   a314cd33c5d29bfa1484d58912d804fd
#
_cell.length_a   1.000
_cell.length_b   1.000
_cell.length_c   1.000
_cell.angle_alpha   90.00
_cell.angle_beta   90.00
_cell.angle_gamma   90.00
#
_symmetry.space_group_name_H-M   'P 1'
#
loop_
_entity.id
_entity.type
_entity.pdbx_description
1 polymer ?
#
loop_
_entity_poly.entity_id
_entity_poly.type
_entity_poly.pdbx_seq_one_letter_code
_entity_poly.pdbx_strand_id
1 'polypeptide(L)'
;MSDIPAGPATPAPTPTNTITYDDFAKLDLRIATVLECKAHPNADKLLVLQLDVGGEKRQICAGLRAHYQPEQLVGKQIIVVANLAPRTMRGEISQGMLLAASDVAANRVIVLAPSETVPSGSKVS
;
A
#
# COMPACT_ATOMS: atom_id res chain seq x y z
N MET A 1 -5.06 -17.83 9.87
CA MET A 1 -4.49 -17.75 10.16
C MET A 1 -4.20 -17.98 10.87
N SER A 2 -3.87 -18.04 11.17
CA SER A 2 -3.49 -18.19 11.80
C SER A 2 -2.90 -18.15 12.49
N ASP A 3 -2.71 -18.25 13.06
CA ASP A 3 -2.19 -18.11 13.81
C ASP A 3 -1.06 -18.56 14.06
N ILE A 4 -0.43 -18.20 14.06
CA ILE A 4 0.63 -18.49 14.12
C ILE A 4 1.38 -18.39 15.02
N PRO A 5 1.77 -18.75 15.49
CA PRO A 5 2.40 -18.62 16.34
C PRO A 5 3.53 -18.41 16.32
N ALA A 6 3.67 -17.95 16.46
CA ALA A 6 4.60 -17.50 16.50
C ALA A 6 5.68 -17.86 17.05
N GLY A 7 6.32 -18.14 16.87
CA GLY A 7 7.38 -18.35 17.29
C GLY A 7 7.68 -17.89 18.56
N PRO A 8 8.73 -17.57 18.80
CA PRO A 8 9.17 -17.30 20.04
C PRO A 8 8.40 -16.33 20.50
N ALA A 9 8.00 -16.54 21.49
CA ALA A 9 7.30 -15.67 22.07
C ALA A 9 7.99 -14.48 22.21
N THR A 10 7.67 -13.62 21.45
CA THR A 10 8.10 -12.32 21.73
C THR A 10 7.28 -11.82 22.84
N PRO A 11 7.77 -10.93 23.60
CA PRO A 11 7.02 -10.29 24.63
C PRO A 11 5.83 -9.65 24.01
N ALA A 12 4.75 -9.71 24.65
CA ALA A 12 3.56 -9.06 24.22
C ALA A 12 3.80 -7.58 24.05
N PRO A 13 3.23 -6.96 23.08
CA PRO A 13 3.34 -5.52 22.93
C PRO A 13 2.72 -4.83 24.12
N THR A 14 3.19 -3.66 24.43
CA THR A 14 2.62 -2.93 25.53
C THR A 14 1.20 -2.54 25.17
N PRO A 15 0.32 -2.45 26.16
CA PRO A 15 -1.05 -2.07 25.86
C PRO A 15 -1.19 -0.73 25.19
N THR A 16 -0.25 0.18 25.40
CA THR A 16 -0.33 1.49 24.76
C THR A 16 -0.16 1.44 23.26
N ASN A 17 0.36 0.34 22.72
CA ASN A 17 0.55 0.21 21.29
C ASN A 17 -0.55 -0.58 20.61
N THR A 18 -1.54 -1.02 21.37
CA THR A 18 -2.63 -1.76 20.76
C THR A 18 -3.72 -0.82 20.30
N ILE A 19 -4.42 -1.21 19.24
CA ILE A 19 -5.61 -0.50 18.80
C ILE A 19 -6.79 -1.44 18.94
N THR A 20 -7.99 -0.88 18.97
CA THR A 20 -9.19 -1.68 19.02
C THR A 20 -9.61 -2.07 17.62
N TYR A 21 -10.53 -3.03 17.53
CA TYR A 21 -11.10 -3.37 16.24
C TYR A 21 -11.81 -2.16 15.63
N ASP A 22 -12.44 -1.33 16.46
CA ASP A 22 -13.11 -0.13 15.94
C ASP A 22 -12.12 0.82 15.28
N ASP A 23 -10.91 0.93 15.81
CA ASP A 23 -9.88 1.74 15.18
C ASP A 23 -9.48 1.15 13.82
N PHE A 24 -9.32 -0.16 13.76
CA PHE A 24 -8.99 -0.82 12.50
C PHE A 24 -10.13 -0.67 11.49
N ALA A 25 -11.37 -0.75 11.96
CA ALA A 25 -12.53 -0.67 11.08
C ALA A 25 -12.69 0.71 10.42
N LYS A 26 -11.98 1.73 10.91
CA LYS A 26 -12.00 3.04 10.28
C LYS A 26 -11.24 3.05 8.96
N LEU A 27 -10.35 2.10 8.74
CA LEU A 27 -9.59 2.06 7.50
C LEU A 27 -10.47 1.50 6.38
N ASP A 28 -10.44 2.16 5.24
CA ASP A 28 -11.08 1.65 4.05
C ASP A 28 -9.98 1.09 3.16
N LEU A 29 -9.69 -0.19 3.34
CA LEU A 29 -8.67 -0.87 2.56
C LEU A 29 -9.31 -1.49 1.33
N ARG A 30 -8.72 -1.26 0.17
CA ARG A 30 -9.26 -1.75 -1.10
C ARG A 30 -8.17 -2.33 -1.97
N ILE A 31 -8.55 -3.26 -2.83
CA ILE A 31 -7.65 -3.73 -3.87
C ILE A 31 -7.76 -2.75 -5.04
N ALA A 32 -6.64 -2.34 -5.56
CA ALA A 32 -6.58 -1.47 -6.72
C ALA A 32 -5.68 -2.09 -7.78
N THR A 33 -6.00 -1.84 -9.04
CA THR A 33 -5.16 -2.27 -10.16
C THR A 33 -4.35 -1.08 -10.64
N VAL A 34 -3.06 -1.26 -10.81
CA VAL A 34 -2.18 -0.20 -11.30
C VAL A 34 -2.36 -0.07 -12.80
N LEU A 35 -2.87 1.07 -13.25
CA LEU A 35 -3.08 1.34 -14.66
C LEU A 35 -1.83 1.92 -15.31
N GLU A 36 -1.16 2.83 -14.62
CA GLU A 36 0.05 3.47 -15.11
C GLU A 36 0.96 3.76 -13.94
N CYS A 37 2.24 3.81 -14.21
CA CYS A 37 3.24 4.12 -13.19
C CYS A 37 4.40 4.83 -13.86
N LYS A 38 4.83 5.93 -13.25
CA LYS A 38 5.97 6.68 -13.78
C LYS A 38 6.79 7.26 -12.65
N ALA A 39 8.01 7.64 -12.95
CA ALA A 39 8.84 8.34 -12.00
C ALA A 39 8.26 9.72 -11.71
N HIS A 40 8.29 10.12 -10.46
CA HIS A 40 7.83 11.46 -10.07
C HIS A 40 8.79 12.50 -10.67
N PRO A 41 8.27 13.53 -11.33
CA PRO A 41 9.15 14.50 -12.02
C PRO A 41 10.00 15.35 -11.08
N ASN A 42 9.57 15.52 -9.84
CA ASN A 42 10.25 16.42 -8.90
C ASN A 42 10.72 15.74 -7.62
N ALA A 43 10.68 14.42 -7.55
CA ALA A 43 11.08 13.69 -6.35
C ALA A 43 11.72 12.37 -6.74
N ASP A 44 13.02 12.26 -6.49
CA ASP A 44 13.80 11.13 -6.96
C ASP A 44 13.41 9.80 -6.37
N LYS A 45 12.78 9.80 -5.20
CA LYS A 45 12.46 8.56 -4.50
C LYS A 45 11.03 8.09 -4.72
N LEU A 46 10.24 8.87 -5.46
CA LEU A 46 8.82 8.59 -5.60
C LEU A 46 8.45 8.07 -6.98
N LEU A 47 7.46 7.18 -6.99
CA LEU A 47 6.75 6.81 -8.21
C LEU A 47 5.34 7.36 -8.09
N VAL A 48 4.77 7.76 -9.24
CA VAL A 48 3.39 8.21 -9.32
C VAL A 48 2.60 7.10 -10.01
N LEU A 49 1.57 6.61 -9.34
CA LEU A 49 0.76 5.51 -9.84
C LEU A 49 -0.66 5.99 -10.11
N GLN A 50 -1.20 5.58 -11.25
CA GLN A 50 -2.62 5.78 -11.55
C GLN A 50 -3.31 4.47 -11.30
N LEU A 51 -4.35 4.48 -10.47
CA LEU A 51 -5.01 3.28 -9.99
C LEU A 51 -6.46 3.22 -10.41
N ASP A 52 -6.94 2.01 -10.64
CA ASP A 52 -8.36 1.73 -10.75
C ASP A 52 -8.81 1.09 -9.44
N VAL A 53 -9.69 1.78 -8.73
CA VAL A 53 -10.22 1.30 -7.45
C VAL A 53 -11.72 1.07 -7.64
N GLY A 54 -12.05 0.02 -8.40
CA GLY A 54 -13.46 -0.32 -8.63
C GLY A 54 -14.19 0.66 -9.52
N GLY A 55 -13.55 1.12 -10.58
CA GLY A 55 -14.18 2.08 -11.49
C GLY A 55 -13.84 3.53 -11.18
N GLU A 56 -13.32 3.79 -9.99
CA GLU A 56 -12.85 5.12 -9.61
C GLU A 56 -11.35 5.18 -9.84
N LYS A 57 -10.89 6.23 -10.49
CA LYS A 57 -9.46 6.39 -10.70
C LYS A 57 -8.87 7.24 -9.60
N ARG A 58 -7.71 6.84 -9.11
CA ARG A 58 -6.98 7.59 -8.10
C ARG A 58 -5.51 7.64 -8.45
N GLN A 59 -4.87 8.71 -8.03
CA GLN A 59 -3.43 8.85 -8.13
C GLN A 59 -2.83 8.72 -6.75
N ILE A 60 -1.76 7.95 -6.63
CA ILE A 60 -0.98 7.92 -5.40
C ILE A 60 0.49 8.11 -5.72
N CYS A 61 1.24 8.58 -4.73
CA CYS A 61 2.68 8.67 -4.80
C CYS A 61 3.26 7.74 -3.75
N ALA A 62 4.27 6.99 -4.09
CA ALA A 62 4.87 6.02 -3.18
C ALA A 62 6.38 6.02 -3.30
N GLY A 63 7.06 5.83 -2.17
CA GLY A 63 8.51 5.84 -2.12
C GLY A 63 9.13 4.54 -2.60
N LEU A 64 8.86 4.14 -3.82
CA LEU A 64 9.25 2.84 -4.36
C LEU A 64 10.32 2.92 -5.45
N ARG A 65 10.78 4.12 -5.80
CA ARG A 65 11.63 4.28 -6.96
C ARG A 65 12.93 3.48 -6.88
N ALA A 66 13.45 3.32 -5.68
CA ALA A 66 14.69 2.57 -5.49
C ALA A 66 14.48 1.05 -5.53
N HIS A 67 13.22 0.60 -5.50
CA HIS A 67 12.90 -0.82 -5.35
C HIS A 67 12.16 -1.40 -6.55
N TYR A 68 11.52 -0.55 -7.37
CA TYR A 68 10.73 -1.01 -8.52
C TYR A 68 10.97 -0.12 -9.72
N GLN A 69 11.03 -0.75 -10.89
CA GLN A 69 10.89 -0.02 -12.12
C GLN A 69 9.40 0.20 -12.36
N PRO A 70 8.99 1.33 -12.94
CA PRO A 70 7.56 1.58 -13.16
C PRO A 70 6.83 0.44 -13.86
N GLU A 71 7.44 -0.15 -14.86
CA GLU A 71 6.79 -1.20 -15.65
C GLU A 71 6.55 -2.47 -14.82
N GLN A 72 7.22 -2.66 -13.72
CA GLN A 72 7.01 -3.83 -12.88
C GLN A 72 5.69 -3.76 -12.13
N LEU A 73 5.15 -2.57 -11.96
CA LEU A 73 3.91 -2.38 -11.20
C LEU A 73 2.67 -2.31 -12.07
N VAL A 74 2.80 -1.92 -13.33
CA VAL A 74 1.65 -1.78 -14.21
C VAL A 74 0.94 -3.12 -14.38
N GLY A 75 -0.37 -3.12 -14.22
CA GLY A 75 -1.17 -4.33 -14.32
C GLY A 75 -1.25 -5.15 -13.05
N LYS A 76 -0.49 -4.79 -12.03
CA LYS A 76 -0.49 -5.52 -10.76
C LYS A 76 -1.62 -5.01 -9.87
N GLN A 77 -2.07 -5.89 -8.99
CA GLN A 77 -3.02 -5.50 -7.95
C GLN A 77 -2.27 -5.23 -6.65
N ILE A 78 -2.69 -4.19 -5.97
CA ILE A 78 -2.07 -3.76 -4.71
C ILE A 78 -3.16 -3.46 -3.70
N ILE A 79 -2.78 -3.30 -2.44
CA ILE A 79 -3.72 -2.92 -1.39
C ILE A 79 -3.51 -1.45 -1.08
N VAL A 80 -4.58 -0.67 -1.06
CA VAL A 80 -4.49 0.76 -0.78
C VAL A 80 -5.38 1.15 0.39
N VAL A 81 -4.95 2.15 1.14
CA VAL A 81 -5.78 2.81 2.14
C VAL A 81 -6.53 3.90 1.39
N ALA A 82 -7.81 3.64 1.10
CA ALA A 82 -8.57 4.49 0.19
C ALA A 82 -9.13 5.73 0.85
N ASN A 83 -9.29 5.72 2.16
CA ASN A 83 -9.86 6.86 2.87
C ASN A 83 -8.82 7.70 3.63
N LEU A 84 -7.57 7.63 3.20
CA LEU A 84 -6.56 8.50 3.74
C LEU A 84 -6.72 9.89 3.14
N ALA A 85 -6.55 10.92 3.95
CA ALA A 85 -6.67 12.29 3.45
C ALA A 85 -5.63 12.56 2.36
N PRO A 86 -5.99 13.25 1.30
CA PRO A 86 -5.05 13.53 0.22
C PRO A 86 -3.86 14.35 0.71
N ARG A 87 -2.70 14.10 0.14
CA ARG A 87 -1.49 14.85 0.44
C ARG A 87 -0.84 15.30 -0.85
N THR A 88 -0.30 16.51 -0.84
CA THR A 88 0.50 16.98 -1.96
C THR A 88 1.96 16.61 -1.69
N MET A 89 2.57 15.89 -2.61
CA MET A 89 3.94 15.39 -2.48
C MET A 89 4.75 15.92 -3.65
N ARG A 90 5.47 17.02 -3.40
CA ARG A 90 6.31 17.65 -4.41
C ARG A 90 5.55 18.02 -5.68
N GLY A 91 4.33 18.51 -5.50
CA GLY A 91 3.52 18.96 -6.62
C GLY A 91 2.55 17.93 -7.18
N GLU A 92 2.64 16.68 -6.75
CA GLU A 92 1.69 15.64 -7.18
C GLU A 92 0.82 15.25 -6.00
N ILE A 93 -0.45 15.07 -6.24
CA ILE A 93 -1.40 14.74 -5.17
C ILE A 93 -1.48 13.23 -5.02
N SER A 94 -1.34 12.77 -3.76
CA SER A 94 -1.53 11.36 -3.43
C SER A 94 -2.88 11.20 -2.74
N GLN A 95 -3.77 10.41 -3.34
CA GLN A 95 -5.11 10.19 -2.83
C GLN A 95 -5.22 8.82 -2.20
N GLY A 96 -4.38 8.56 -1.24
CA GLY A 96 -4.28 7.29 -0.55
C GLY A 96 -2.85 6.83 -0.45
N MET A 97 -2.64 5.61 -0.01
CA MET A 97 -1.31 5.05 0.16
C MET A 97 -1.39 3.54 -0.01
N LEU A 98 -0.41 2.97 -0.67
CA LEU A 98 -0.34 1.51 -0.77
C LEU A 98 0.33 0.95 0.49
N LEU A 99 0.21 -0.35 0.68
CA LEU A 99 0.86 -1.06 1.78
C LEU A 99 2.03 -1.86 1.21
N ALA A 100 3.13 -1.85 1.95
CA ALA A 100 4.32 -2.57 1.55
C ALA A 100 5.03 -3.09 2.78
N ALA A 101 5.71 -4.21 2.63
CA ALA A 101 6.52 -4.79 3.69
C ALA A 101 7.96 -4.36 3.51
N SER A 102 8.61 -3.96 4.59
CA SER A 102 10.00 -3.52 4.55
C SER A 102 10.89 -4.62 5.13
N ASP A 103 11.83 -5.09 4.32
CA ASP A 103 12.85 -6.02 4.76
C ASP A 103 14.12 -5.19 4.96
N VAL A 104 14.31 -4.71 6.17
CA VAL A 104 15.37 -3.76 6.48
C VAL A 104 16.74 -4.38 6.25
N ALA A 105 16.92 -5.62 6.66
CA ALA A 105 18.22 -6.28 6.57
C ALA A 105 18.69 -6.42 5.12
N ALA A 106 17.77 -6.67 4.21
CA ALA A 106 18.11 -6.82 2.80
C ALA A 106 17.87 -5.53 2.00
N ASN A 107 17.48 -4.47 2.66
CA ASN A 107 17.17 -3.19 2.04
C ASN A 107 16.17 -3.35 0.90
N ARG A 108 15.06 -4.02 1.20
CA ARG A 108 14.01 -4.29 0.20
C ARG A 108 12.68 -3.78 0.71
N VAL A 109 11.88 -3.26 -0.20
CA VAL A 109 10.48 -2.90 0.08
C VAL A 109 9.64 -3.67 -0.92
N ILE A 110 8.71 -4.48 -0.40
CA ILE A 110 7.89 -5.37 -1.23
C ILE A 110 6.43 -4.93 -1.09
N VAL A 111 5.83 -4.58 -2.20
CA VAL A 111 4.43 -4.17 -2.23
C VAL A 111 3.54 -5.36 -1.91
N LEU A 112 2.53 -5.15 -1.08
CA LEU A 112 1.59 -6.21 -0.74
C LEU A 112 0.52 -6.34 -1.82
N ALA A 113 0.15 -7.57 -2.09
CA ALA A 113 -0.81 -7.88 -3.14
C ALA A 113 -1.69 -9.05 -2.71
N PRO A 114 -2.89 -9.19 -3.29
CA PRO A 114 -3.68 -10.37 -3.02
C PRO A 114 -3.01 -11.59 -3.66
N SER A 115 -3.18 -12.75 -3.07
CA SER A 115 -2.55 -13.97 -3.60
C SER A 115 -3.18 -14.42 -4.90
N GLU A 116 -4.40 -13.97 -5.17
CA GLU A 116 -5.09 -14.27 -6.42
C GLU A 116 -5.79 -13.00 -6.89
N THR A 117 -6.04 -12.94 -8.19
CA THR A 117 -6.71 -11.77 -8.77
C THR A 117 -8.15 -11.68 -8.25
N VAL A 118 -8.53 -10.51 -7.85
CA VAL A 118 -9.90 -10.21 -7.42
C VAL A 118 -10.37 -8.95 -8.15
N PRO A 119 -11.67 -8.67 -8.16
CA PRO A 119 -12.13 -7.44 -8.80
C PRO A 119 -11.53 -6.20 -8.13
N SER A 120 -11.15 -5.22 -8.94
CA SER A 120 -10.65 -3.95 -8.42
C SER A 120 -11.71 -3.30 -7.56
N GLY A 121 -11.29 -2.73 -6.45
CA GLY A 121 -12.23 -2.15 -5.50
C GLY A 121 -12.70 -3.11 -4.43
N SER A 122 -12.27 -4.38 -4.49
CA SER A 122 -12.64 -5.36 -3.46
C SER A 122 -12.18 -4.88 -2.09
N LYS A 123 -13.07 -5.02 -1.12
CA LYS A 123 -12.75 -4.55 0.22
C LYS A 123 -11.81 -5.52 0.92
N VAL A 124 -10.88 -4.96 1.65
CA VAL A 124 -9.92 -5.73 2.45
C VAL A 124 -10.23 -5.47 3.92
N SER A 125 -10.28 -6.49 4.70
CA SER A 125 -10.58 -6.34 6.12
C SER A 125 -9.86 -7.42 6.95
#